data_e763619a7f3ae18627e45f56c407552a
#
_entry.id   e763619a7f3ae18627e45f56c407552a
#
_cell.length_a   1.000
_cell.length_b   1.000
_cell.length_c   1.000
_cell.angle_alpha   90.00
_cell.angle_beta   90.00
_cell.angle_gamma   90.00
#
_symmetry.space_group_name_H-M   'P 1'
#
loop_
_entity.id
_entity.type
_entity.pdbx_description
1 polymer ?
#
loop_
_entity_poly.entity_id
_entity_poly.type
_entity_poly.pdbx_seq_one_letter_code
_entity_poly.pdbx_strand_id
1 'polypeptide(L)'
;MKIENVGLMSPGDMGQALAIQMKASGLSVYTALQHRSERTCALAGEAGLTDLDTLARLVPKCDVVLSVMNPGAALDFAGEVADALRATGSHTLIVDCNAIAPATVNEIAGVIEGAGGRFLDAGIIGPPPRGNAKINLYVSGPGAADLEQLVGPAGHRAHN
;
A
#
# COMPACT_ATOMS: atom_id res chain seq x y z
N MET A 1 16.77 1.27 1.11
CA MET A 1 15.76 2.07 1.83
C MET A 1 15.30 1.33 3.07
N LYS A 2 15.26 1.99 4.19
CA LYS A 2 14.71 1.41 5.43
C LYS A 2 13.24 1.77 5.54
N ILE A 3 12.37 0.78 5.71
CA ILE A 3 10.92 1.00 5.86
C ILE A 3 10.55 0.90 7.33
N GLU A 4 10.00 1.97 7.86
CA GLU A 4 9.51 2.04 9.25
C GLU A 4 8.02 2.44 9.27
N ASN A 5 7.61 3.31 8.37
CA ASN A 5 6.25 3.85 8.30
C ASN A 5 5.60 3.42 7.00
N VAL A 6 4.46 2.74 7.11
CA VAL A 6 3.72 2.20 5.98
C VAL A 6 2.33 2.81 5.94
N GLY A 7 1.94 3.31 4.77
CA GLY A 7 0.55 3.70 4.51
C GLY A 7 -0.19 2.55 3.88
N LEU A 8 -1.40 2.28 4.34
CA LEU A 8 -2.26 1.26 3.76
C LEU A 8 -3.59 1.88 3.39
N MET A 9 -3.93 1.80 2.11
CA MET A 9 -5.21 2.31 1.63
C MET A 9 -6.14 1.18 1.27
N SER A 10 -7.36 1.39 1.68
CA SER A 10 -8.50 0.50 1.59
C SER A 10 -8.37 -0.78 2.40
N PRO A 11 -8.47 -0.67 3.73
CA PRO A 11 -8.42 -1.83 4.60
C PRO A 11 -9.73 -2.63 4.59
N GLY A 12 -9.94 -3.41 3.51
CA GLY A 12 -10.87 -4.52 3.53
C GLY A 12 -10.26 -5.68 4.31
N ASP A 13 -10.84 -6.88 4.22
CA ASP A 13 -10.35 -8.04 4.97
C ASP A 13 -8.87 -8.33 4.69
N MET A 14 -8.45 -8.25 3.42
CA MET A 14 -7.07 -8.48 3.03
C MET A 14 -6.15 -7.36 3.54
N GLY A 15 -6.58 -6.11 3.42
CA GLY A 15 -5.81 -4.96 3.91
C GLY A 15 -5.65 -5.00 5.42
N GLN A 16 -6.73 -5.33 6.14
CA GLN A 16 -6.69 -5.47 7.59
C GLN A 16 -5.68 -6.55 8.02
N ALA A 17 -5.74 -7.71 7.38
CA ALA A 17 -4.84 -8.82 7.67
C ALA A 17 -3.37 -8.45 7.40
N LEU A 18 -3.12 -7.75 6.29
CA LEU A 18 -1.79 -7.28 5.94
C LEU A 18 -1.28 -6.26 6.97
N ALA A 19 -2.14 -5.35 7.42
CA ALA A 19 -1.79 -4.36 8.44
C ALA A 19 -1.39 -5.04 9.76
N ILE A 20 -2.15 -6.03 10.19
CA ILE A 20 -1.86 -6.78 11.42
C ILE A 20 -0.50 -7.47 11.30
N GLN A 21 -0.23 -8.08 10.16
CA GLN A 21 1.04 -8.76 9.90
C GLN A 21 2.22 -7.78 9.93
N MET A 22 2.08 -6.62 9.31
CA MET A 22 3.13 -5.60 9.30
C MET A 22 3.39 -5.03 10.69
N LYS A 23 2.34 -4.78 11.47
CA LYS A 23 2.50 -4.30 12.85
C LYS A 23 3.20 -5.34 13.72
N ALA A 24 2.89 -6.62 13.53
CA ALA A 24 3.57 -7.70 14.24
C ALA A 24 5.07 -7.76 13.91
N SER A 25 5.47 -7.27 12.73
CA SER A 25 6.86 -7.16 12.31
C SER A 25 7.57 -5.89 12.82
N GLY A 26 6.88 -5.06 13.60
CA GLY A 26 7.45 -3.86 14.19
C GLY A 26 7.29 -2.59 13.37
N LEU A 27 6.49 -2.63 12.30
CA LEU A 27 6.22 -1.46 11.47
C LEU A 27 5.08 -0.61 12.03
N SER A 28 5.15 0.69 11.81
CA SER A 28 4.03 1.60 12.08
C SER A 28 3.15 1.69 10.84
N VAL A 29 1.86 1.46 10.99
CA VAL A 29 0.92 1.42 9.86
C VAL A 29 -0.10 2.54 9.99
N TYR A 30 -0.22 3.33 8.94
CA TYR A 30 -1.08 4.50 8.86
C TYR A 30 -2.08 4.35 7.72
N THR A 31 -3.15 5.14 7.78
CA THR A 31 -4.13 5.21 6.69
C THR A 31 -4.68 6.63 6.60
N ALA A 32 -5.46 6.92 5.57
CA ALA A 32 -6.17 8.16 5.40
C ALA A 32 -7.64 7.83 5.17
N LEU A 33 -8.49 8.18 6.11
CA LEU A 33 -9.89 7.78 6.11
C LEU A 33 -10.88 8.85 5.61
N GLN A 34 -10.38 10.02 5.20
CA GLN A 34 -11.23 11.07 4.66
C GLN A 34 -12.05 10.53 3.48
N HIS A 35 -13.36 10.71 3.53
CA HIS A 35 -14.32 10.24 2.52
C HIS A 35 -14.40 8.71 2.36
N ARG A 36 -13.92 7.93 3.33
CA ARG A 36 -14.06 6.48 3.32
C ARG A 36 -15.34 6.03 4.02
N SER A 37 -15.83 4.83 3.69
CA SER A 37 -17.04 4.29 4.27
C SER A 37 -16.89 3.99 5.76
N GLU A 38 -18.02 3.92 6.47
CA GLU A 38 -18.04 3.53 7.88
C GLU A 38 -17.42 2.15 8.10
N ARG A 39 -17.67 1.21 7.18
CA ARG A 39 -17.07 -0.13 7.23
C ARG A 39 -15.55 -0.06 7.15
N THR A 40 -15.02 0.73 6.22
CA THR A 40 -13.57 0.93 6.07
C THR A 40 -12.98 1.54 7.34
N CYS A 41 -13.62 2.53 7.92
CA CYS A 41 -13.18 3.16 9.17
C CYS A 41 -13.18 2.15 10.33
N ALA A 42 -14.21 1.31 10.44
CA ALA A 42 -14.30 0.30 11.48
C ALA A 42 -13.18 -0.74 11.34
N LEU A 43 -12.93 -1.23 10.12
CA LEU A 43 -11.87 -2.21 9.86
C LEU A 43 -10.49 -1.63 10.16
N ALA A 44 -10.25 -0.38 9.83
CA ALA A 44 -9.00 0.31 10.14
C ALA A 44 -8.80 0.42 11.66
N GLY A 45 -9.85 0.74 12.39
CA GLY A 45 -9.82 0.81 13.86
C GLY A 45 -9.52 -0.55 14.49
N GLU A 46 -10.15 -1.62 14.00
CA GLU A 46 -9.92 -2.99 14.47
C GLU A 46 -8.47 -3.44 14.22
N ALA A 47 -7.89 -3.06 13.09
CA ALA A 47 -6.51 -3.38 12.76
C ALA A 47 -5.51 -2.50 13.52
N GLY A 48 -5.97 -1.47 14.22
CA GLY A 48 -5.12 -0.56 14.95
C GLY A 48 -4.31 0.39 14.07
N LEU A 49 -4.87 0.80 12.93
CA LEU A 49 -4.23 1.75 12.04
C LEU A 49 -4.36 3.17 12.59
N THR A 50 -3.30 3.96 12.42
CA THR A 50 -3.35 5.38 12.74
C THR A 50 -3.89 6.16 11.56
N ASP A 51 -4.99 6.88 11.77
CA ASP A 51 -5.61 7.69 10.73
C ASP A 51 -4.94 9.06 10.63
N LEU A 52 -4.39 9.38 9.47
CA LEU A 52 -3.81 10.69 9.17
C LEU A 52 -4.78 11.58 8.38
N ASP A 53 -6.02 11.12 8.21
CA ASP A 53 -7.12 11.84 7.58
C ASP A 53 -6.96 12.00 6.06
N THR A 54 -5.95 12.69 5.57
CA THR A 54 -5.77 13.01 4.16
C THR A 54 -4.52 12.35 3.56
N LEU A 55 -4.53 12.18 2.23
CA LEU A 55 -3.36 11.69 1.49
C LEU A 55 -2.20 12.69 1.58
N ALA A 56 -2.48 13.98 1.65
CA ALA A 56 -1.46 15.00 1.80
C ALA A 56 -0.69 14.89 3.12
N ARG A 57 -1.30 14.28 4.13
CA ARG A 57 -0.64 13.98 5.40
C ARG A 57 0.01 12.59 5.40
N LEU A 58 -0.63 11.64 4.73
CA LEU A 58 -0.16 10.25 4.68
C LEU A 58 1.12 10.10 3.89
N VAL A 59 1.14 10.61 2.67
CA VAL A 59 2.23 10.42 1.71
C VAL A 59 3.59 10.87 2.25
N PRO A 60 3.74 12.10 2.82
CA PRO A 60 5.05 12.51 3.32
C PRO A 60 5.46 11.81 4.63
N LYS A 61 4.52 11.24 5.35
CA LYS A 61 4.81 10.52 6.60
C LYS A 61 5.34 9.11 6.35
N CYS A 62 4.93 8.50 5.26
CA CYS A 62 5.21 7.08 4.99
C CYS A 62 6.39 6.89 4.06
N ASP A 63 7.15 5.82 4.29
CA ASP A 63 8.22 5.39 3.39
C ASP A 63 7.62 4.70 2.16
N VAL A 64 6.52 3.99 2.37
CA VAL A 64 5.79 3.29 1.32
C VAL A 64 4.29 3.38 1.59
N VAL A 65 3.50 3.48 0.52
CA VAL A 65 2.03 3.43 0.58
C VAL A 65 1.56 2.26 -0.26
N LEU A 66 0.81 1.36 0.36
CA LEU A 66 0.23 0.19 -0.30
C LEU A 66 -1.21 0.48 -0.71
N SER A 67 -1.52 0.25 -1.98
CA SER A 67 -2.87 0.34 -2.52
C SER A 67 -3.46 -1.06 -2.57
N VAL A 68 -4.42 -1.36 -1.69
CA VAL A 68 -5.12 -2.64 -1.62
C VAL A 68 -6.61 -2.35 -1.70
N MET A 69 -7.17 -2.37 -2.90
CA MET A 69 -8.55 -1.95 -3.13
C MET A 69 -9.15 -2.65 -4.34
N ASN A 70 -10.40 -2.34 -4.67
CA ASN A 70 -11.03 -2.81 -5.88
C ASN A 70 -10.20 -2.34 -7.09
N PRO A 71 -9.85 -3.24 -8.03
CA PRO A 71 -9.08 -2.86 -9.21
C PRO A 71 -9.68 -1.69 -10.00
N GLY A 72 -11.00 -1.56 -10.04
CA GLY A 72 -11.67 -0.45 -10.72
C GLY A 72 -11.41 0.92 -10.10
N ALA A 73 -10.98 0.98 -8.83
CA ALA A 73 -10.69 2.22 -8.14
C ALA A 73 -9.20 2.59 -8.17
N ALA A 74 -8.33 1.68 -8.61
CA ALA A 74 -6.88 1.85 -8.49
C ALA A 74 -6.33 3.04 -9.29
N LEU A 75 -6.83 3.27 -10.49
CA LEU A 75 -6.35 4.38 -11.33
C LEU A 75 -6.77 5.74 -10.76
N ASP A 76 -8.01 5.87 -10.32
CA ASP A 76 -8.49 7.11 -9.69
C ASP A 76 -7.71 7.41 -8.41
N PHE A 77 -7.47 6.38 -7.61
CA PHE A 77 -6.65 6.51 -6.41
C PHE A 77 -5.23 6.98 -6.75
N ALA A 78 -4.63 6.44 -7.81
CA ALA A 78 -3.30 6.87 -8.26
C ALA A 78 -3.29 8.37 -8.60
N GLY A 79 -4.35 8.89 -9.21
CA GLY A 79 -4.51 10.32 -9.47
C GLY A 79 -4.54 11.16 -8.20
N GLU A 80 -5.26 10.70 -7.19
CA GLU A 80 -5.33 11.39 -5.88
C GLU A 80 -3.96 11.38 -5.19
N VAL A 81 -3.25 10.25 -5.25
CA VAL A 81 -1.89 10.14 -4.68
C VAL A 81 -0.93 11.07 -5.42
N ALA A 82 -1.03 11.14 -6.76
CA ALA A 82 -0.19 12.02 -7.56
C ALA A 82 -0.37 13.49 -7.16
N ASP A 83 -1.61 13.91 -6.92
CA ASP A 83 -1.89 15.26 -6.43
C ASP A 83 -1.23 15.52 -5.07
N ALA A 84 -1.27 14.55 -4.17
CA ALA A 84 -0.62 14.65 -2.87
C ALA A 84 0.91 14.69 -3.00
N LEU A 85 1.48 13.91 -3.91
CA LEU A 85 2.93 13.92 -4.18
C LEU A 85 3.38 15.29 -4.68
N ARG A 86 2.65 15.88 -5.62
CA ARG A 86 2.97 17.23 -6.14
C ARG A 86 2.86 18.29 -5.07
N ALA A 87 1.80 18.22 -4.25
CA ALA A 87 1.54 19.21 -3.21
C ALA A 87 2.59 19.18 -2.10
N THR A 88 3.17 18.02 -1.81
CA THR A 88 4.12 17.83 -0.69
C THR A 88 5.58 17.75 -1.13
N GLY A 89 5.84 17.55 -2.41
CA GLY A 89 7.18 17.32 -2.94
C GLY A 89 7.80 15.99 -2.50
N SER A 90 6.98 15.04 -2.07
CA SER A 90 7.44 13.75 -1.58
C SER A 90 7.80 12.79 -2.70
N HIS A 91 8.75 11.88 -2.44
CA HIS A 91 9.18 10.82 -3.37
C HIS A 91 8.82 9.44 -2.82
N THR A 92 7.69 9.34 -2.15
CA THR A 92 7.21 8.12 -1.51
C THR A 92 7.07 6.98 -2.51
N LEU A 93 7.43 5.78 -2.10
CA LEU A 93 7.21 4.58 -2.89
C LEU A 93 5.74 4.18 -2.81
N ILE A 94 5.10 4.08 -3.96
CA ILE A 94 3.71 3.65 -4.07
C ILE A 94 3.69 2.24 -4.65
N VAL A 95 3.03 1.33 -3.95
CA VAL A 95 2.93 -0.08 -4.37
C VAL A 95 1.47 -0.40 -4.65
N ASP A 96 1.17 -0.77 -5.88
CA ASP A 96 -0.16 -1.26 -6.23
C ASP A 96 -0.19 -2.76 -6.00
N CYS A 97 -1.07 -3.20 -5.12
CA CYS A 97 -1.23 -4.61 -4.75
C CYS A 97 -2.50 -5.22 -5.35
N ASN A 98 -3.07 -4.57 -6.35
CA ASN A 98 -4.34 -4.99 -6.94
C ASN A 98 -4.11 -5.82 -8.21
N ALA A 99 -5.02 -6.75 -8.49
CA ALA A 99 -4.96 -7.55 -9.71
C ALA A 99 -5.56 -6.75 -10.87
N ILE A 100 -4.73 -6.01 -11.60
CA ILE A 100 -5.14 -5.15 -12.70
C ILE A 100 -4.39 -5.49 -13.99
N ALA A 101 -4.97 -5.09 -15.12
CA ALA A 101 -4.38 -5.33 -16.44
C ALA A 101 -3.04 -4.60 -16.59
N PRO A 102 -2.06 -5.20 -17.32
CA PRO A 102 -0.74 -4.57 -17.53
C PRO A 102 -0.80 -3.15 -18.09
N ALA A 103 -1.73 -2.89 -19.01
CA ALA A 103 -1.90 -1.55 -19.57
C ALA A 103 -2.29 -0.52 -18.50
N THR A 104 -3.16 -0.90 -17.55
CA THR A 104 -3.57 -0.02 -16.45
C THR A 104 -2.42 0.16 -15.45
N VAL A 105 -1.65 -0.89 -15.18
CA VAL A 105 -0.45 -0.79 -14.35
C VAL A 105 0.51 0.26 -14.92
N ASN A 106 0.73 0.23 -16.23
CA ASN A 106 1.59 1.20 -16.91
C ASN A 106 1.05 2.64 -16.81
N GLU A 107 -0.27 2.81 -16.89
CA GLU A 107 -0.87 4.13 -16.70
C GLU A 107 -0.66 4.64 -15.27
N ILE A 108 -0.87 3.78 -14.28
CA ILE A 108 -0.67 4.13 -12.87
C ILE A 108 0.80 4.49 -12.61
N ALA A 109 1.73 3.69 -13.13
CA ALA A 109 3.15 3.98 -13.01
C ALA A 109 3.50 5.34 -13.59
N GLY A 110 2.98 5.67 -14.77
CA GLY A 110 3.18 6.97 -15.40
C GLY A 110 2.63 8.13 -14.58
N VAL A 111 1.46 7.97 -13.99
CA VAL A 111 0.82 8.98 -13.14
C VAL A 111 1.66 9.24 -11.87
N ILE A 112 2.09 8.18 -11.21
CA ILE A 112 2.87 8.29 -9.96
C ILE A 112 4.27 8.84 -10.22
N GLU A 113 4.98 8.30 -11.20
CA GLU A 113 6.33 8.72 -11.53
C GLU A 113 6.37 10.15 -12.08
N GLY A 114 5.36 10.53 -12.86
CA GLY A 114 5.19 11.89 -13.36
C GLY A 114 4.97 12.92 -12.26
N ALA A 115 4.50 12.50 -11.09
CA ALA A 115 4.30 13.34 -9.92
C ALA A 115 5.50 13.33 -8.95
N GLY A 116 6.58 12.64 -9.28
CA GLY A 116 7.79 12.58 -8.48
C GLY A 116 7.86 11.38 -7.52
N GLY A 117 6.86 10.52 -7.52
CA GLY A 117 6.86 9.30 -6.70
C GLY A 117 7.63 8.17 -7.36
N ARG A 118 7.81 7.09 -6.61
CA ARG A 118 8.35 5.82 -7.12
C ARG A 118 7.22 4.80 -7.13
N PHE A 119 7.26 3.85 -8.05
CA PHE A 119 6.18 2.90 -8.22
C PHE A 119 6.69 1.46 -8.34
N LEU A 120 6.00 0.54 -7.69
CA LEU A 120 6.16 -0.90 -7.87
C LEU A 120 4.79 -1.55 -8.01
N ASP A 121 4.71 -2.58 -8.85
CA ASP A 121 3.55 -3.43 -8.97
C ASP A 121 3.76 -4.68 -8.12
N ALA A 122 2.75 -5.05 -7.34
CA ALA A 122 2.79 -6.22 -6.49
C ALA A 122 1.48 -6.99 -6.60
N GLY A 123 1.51 -8.26 -6.27
CA GLY A 123 0.32 -9.10 -6.17
C GLY A 123 0.25 -9.72 -4.80
N ILE A 124 -0.95 -9.73 -4.22
CA ILE A 124 -1.23 -10.47 -3.00
C ILE A 124 -1.86 -11.79 -3.41
N ILE A 125 -1.26 -12.92 -3.00
CA ILE A 125 -1.72 -14.24 -3.39
C ILE A 125 -2.13 -15.04 -2.16
N GLY A 126 -3.27 -15.69 -2.25
CA GLY A 126 -3.87 -16.51 -1.20
C GLY A 126 -5.10 -15.88 -0.57
N PRO A 127 -5.84 -16.63 0.23
CA PRO A 127 -6.98 -16.10 0.97
C PRO A 127 -6.50 -15.17 2.09
N PRO A 128 -7.37 -14.32 2.64
CA PRO A 128 -7.03 -13.54 3.82
C PRO A 128 -6.49 -14.47 4.91
N PRO A 129 -5.35 -14.13 5.53
CA PRO A 129 -4.76 -15.00 6.54
C PRO A 129 -5.63 -15.08 7.79
N ARG A 130 -5.76 -16.29 8.33
CA ARG A 130 -6.44 -16.55 9.59
C ARG A 130 -5.48 -17.33 10.49
N GLY A 131 -5.40 -16.92 11.75
CA GLY A 131 -4.45 -17.53 12.69
C GLY A 131 -3.01 -17.21 12.29
N ASN A 132 -2.21 -18.23 12.06
CA ASN A 132 -0.79 -18.08 11.74
C ASN A 132 -0.50 -18.02 10.24
N ALA A 133 -1.51 -18.03 9.39
CA ALA A 133 -1.33 -17.92 7.95
C ALA A 133 -0.77 -16.53 7.59
N LYS A 134 0.18 -16.48 6.65
CA LYS A 134 0.79 -15.23 6.20
C LYS A 134 0.40 -14.91 4.77
N ILE A 135 0.27 -13.62 4.47
CA ILE A 135 0.07 -13.13 3.12
C ILE A 135 1.39 -13.25 2.36
N ASN A 136 1.32 -13.76 1.13
CA ASN A 136 2.44 -13.76 0.20
C ASN A 136 2.32 -12.54 -0.72
N LEU A 137 3.39 -11.76 -0.78
CA LEU A 137 3.45 -10.57 -1.62
C LEU A 137 4.45 -10.82 -2.74
N TYR A 138 3.98 -10.75 -3.99
CA TYR A 138 4.81 -10.92 -5.19
C TYR A 138 5.07 -9.55 -5.81
N VAL A 139 6.31 -9.17 -5.95
CA VAL A 139 6.71 -7.83 -6.37
C VAL A 139 7.60 -7.90 -7.60
N SER A 140 7.36 -7.01 -8.55
CA SER A 140 8.15 -6.87 -9.77
C SER A 140 8.78 -5.49 -9.86
N GLY A 141 10.00 -5.42 -10.34
CA GLY A 141 10.68 -4.18 -10.67
C GLY A 141 11.87 -3.87 -9.77
N PRO A 142 12.61 -2.79 -10.11
CA PRO A 142 13.73 -2.34 -9.29
C PRO A 142 13.27 -1.94 -7.89
N GLY A 143 14.00 -2.34 -6.86
CA GLY A 143 13.65 -2.04 -5.48
C GLY A 143 12.73 -3.05 -4.82
N ALA A 144 12.36 -4.15 -5.53
CA ALA A 144 11.50 -5.18 -4.97
C ALA A 144 12.02 -5.77 -3.66
N ALA A 145 13.33 -5.88 -3.51
CA ALA A 145 13.96 -6.42 -2.31
C ALA A 145 13.69 -5.58 -1.06
N ASP A 146 13.47 -4.29 -1.20
CA ASP A 146 13.16 -3.41 -0.06
C ASP A 146 11.83 -3.79 0.62
N LEU A 147 10.93 -4.42 -0.14
CA LEU A 147 9.62 -4.81 0.38
C LEU A 147 9.64 -6.06 1.28
N GLU A 148 10.76 -6.76 1.37
CA GLU A 148 10.90 -7.86 2.34
C GLU A 148 10.65 -7.38 3.77
N GLN A 149 10.93 -6.13 4.05
CA GLN A 149 10.73 -5.52 5.35
C GLN A 149 9.25 -5.48 5.77
N LEU A 150 8.32 -5.55 4.81
CA LEU A 150 6.88 -5.42 5.06
C LEU A 150 6.28 -6.69 5.64
N VAL A 151 6.66 -7.84 5.12
CA VAL A 151 6.02 -9.12 5.45
C VAL A 151 7.03 -10.17 5.96
N GLY A 152 8.31 -9.82 5.98
CA GLY A 152 9.38 -10.74 6.35
C GLY A 152 9.70 -11.75 5.25
N PRO A 153 10.81 -12.49 5.39
CA PRO A 153 11.29 -13.39 4.32
C PRO A 153 10.30 -14.49 3.94
N ALA A 154 9.51 -14.97 4.89
CA ALA A 154 8.55 -16.05 4.65
C ALA A 154 7.29 -15.60 3.93
N GLY A 155 6.98 -14.30 3.95
CA GLY A 155 5.77 -13.74 3.35
C GLY A 155 6.02 -12.95 2.08
N HIS A 156 7.25 -12.96 1.56
CA HIS A 156 7.64 -12.14 0.43
C HIS A 156 8.35 -12.97 -0.65
N ARG A 157 8.01 -12.70 -1.90
CA ARG A 157 8.74 -13.25 -3.05
C ARG A 157 8.92 -12.16 -4.09
N ALA A 158 10.17 -11.87 -4.44
CA ALA A 158 10.51 -10.86 -5.42
C ALA A 158 10.82 -11.50 -6.77
N HIS A 159 10.37 -10.85 -7.83
CA HIS A 159 10.69 -11.21 -9.21
C HIS A 159 11.26 -9.97 -9.91
N ASN A 160 12.42 -10.14 -10.51
CA ASN A 160 13.06 -9.09 -11.31
C ASN A 160 12.77 -9.29 -12.79
#